data_f9adc4476fa0e4aa34fc3874d0c070f8
#
_entry.id   f9adc4476fa0e4aa34fc3874d0c070f8
#
_cell.length_a   1.000
_cell.length_b   1.000
_cell.length_c   1.000
_cell.angle_alpha   90.00
_cell.angle_beta   90.00
_cell.angle_gamma   90.00
#
_symmetry.space_group_name_H-M   'P 1'
#
loop_
_entity.id
_entity.type
_entity.pdbx_description
1 polymer ?
#
loop_
_entity_poly.entity_id
_entity_poly.type
_entity_poly.pdbx_seq_one_letter_code
_entity_poly.pdbx_strand_id
1 'polypeptide(L)'
;MSTYTVAITGASGAPYGLKLLETLIAGGHSVYLCISGEGQAILHDEAGLLLKGSETDIQNALERHLKAREGQLRYFDEENLYAPIASGSSNVDAMVVIPCSMMALASIANGFGSNLI
;
A
#
# COMPACT_ATOMS: atom_id res chain seq x y z
N MET A 1 8.89 -9.21 15.24
CA MET A 1 8.79 -8.29 14.08
C MET A 1 8.29 -9.04 12.87
N SER A 2 7.29 -8.52 12.20
CA SER A 2 6.66 -9.18 11.05
C SER A 2 6.72 -8.29 9.82
N THR A 3 6.51 -8.89 8.65
CA THR A 3 6.46 -8.18 7.37
C THR A 3 5.05 -8.31 6.80
N TYR A 4 4.45 -7.18 6.48
CA TYR A 4 3.09 -7.11 5.96
C TYR A 4 3.08 -6.46 4.59
N THR A 5 2.23 -6.97 3.70
CA THR A 5 1.89 -6.27 2.47
C THR A 5 0.57 -5.56 2.70
N VAL A 6 0.54 -4.26 2.43
CA VAL A 6 -0.68 -3.46 2.56
C VAL A 6 -1.00 -2.85 1.20
N ALA A 7 -2.23 -3.02 0.75
CA ALA A 7 -2.72 -2.41 -0.48
C ALA A 7 -3.86 -1.46 -0.15
N ILE A 8 -3.83 -0.27 -0.74
CA ILE A 8 -4.86 0.75 -0.61
C ILE A 8 -5.52 0.94 -1.96
N THR A 9 -6.81 0.70 -2.05
CA THR A 9 -7.55 0.81 -3.31
C THR A 9 -8.59 1.94 -3.24
N GLY A 10 -9.30 2.15 -4.34
CA GLY A 10 -10.18 3.29 -4.54
C GLY A 10 -11.57 3.17 -3.91
N ALA A 11 -11.62 2.90 -2.61
CA ALA A 11 -12.87 2.88 -1.86
C ALA A 11 -12.79 3.88 -0.72
N SER A 12 -13.93 4.32 -0.21
CA SER A 12 -13.97 5.17 0.98
C SER A 12 -13.36 4.44 2.18
N GLY A 13 -12.71 5.17 3.07
CA GLY A 13 -12.07 4.60 4.24
C GLY A 13 -10.55 4.70 4.23
N ALA A 14 -9.96 5.55 3.37
CA ALA A 14 -8.52 5.76 3.31
C ALA A 14 -7.90 6.10 4.68
N PRO A 15 -8.54 6.89 5.56
CA PRO A 15 -8.00 7.14 6.89
C PRO A 15 -7.77 5.87 7.71
N TYR A 16 -8.56 4.83 7.51
CA TYR A 16 -8.34 3.54 8.19
C TYR A 16 -7.07 2.87 7.69
N GLY A 17 -6.81 2.95 6.38
CA GLY A 17 -5.57 2.45 5.79
C GLY A 17 -4.34 3.15 6.36
N LEU A 18 -4.41 4.48 6.44
CA LEU A 18 -3.32 5.26 7.03
C LEU A 18 -3.12 4.91 8.50
N LYS A 19 -4.19 4.73 9.26
CA LYS A 19 -4.09 4.35 10.67
C LYS A 19 -3.44 3.00 10.85
N LEU A 20 -3.77 2.05 10.00
CA LEU A 20 -3.11 0.74 10.01
C LEU A 20 -1.62 0.88 9.74
N LEU A 21 -1.24 1.66 8.73
CA LEU A 21 0.17 1.89 8.40
C LEU A 21 0.91 2.53 9.58
N GLU A 22 0.33 3.57 10.18
CA GLU A 22 0.92 4.22 11.36
C GLU A 22 1.14 3.21 12.49
N THR A 23 0.16 2.36 12.73
CA THR A 23 0.21 1.36 13.79
C THR A 23 1.29 0.32 13.54
N LEU A 24 1.39 -0.18 12.31
CA LEU A 24 2.42 -1.15 11.94
C LEU A 24 3.82 -0.56 12.03
N ILE A 25 3.99 0.66 11.54
CA ILE A 25 5.29 1.36 11.59
C ILE A 25 5.69 1.62 13.04
N ALA A 26 4.78 2.12 13.86
CA ALA A 26 5.05 2.37 15.28
C ALA A 26 5.38 1.09 16.04
N GLY A 27 4.80 -0.04 15.62
CA GLY A 27 5.08 -1.35 16.21
C GLY A 27 6.40 -1.98 15.77
N GLY A 28 7.15 -1.33 14.90
CA GLY A 28 8.44 -1.83 14.42
C GLY A 28 8.34 -2.88 13.32
N HIS A 29 7.18 -3.05 12.72
CA HIS A 29 6.99 -4.00 11.63
C HIS A 29 7.45 -3.43 10.29
N SER A 30 7.80 -4.31 9.37
CA SER A 30 8.15 -3.93 8.00
C SER A 30 6.91 -3.99 7.10
N VAL A 31 6.79 -3.04 6.18
CA VAL A 31 5.62 -2.92 5.32
C VAL A 31 6.04 -2.79 3.86
N TYR A 32 5.46 -3.61 3.01
CA TYR A 32 5.43 -3.40 1.56
C TYR A 32 4.07 -2.76 1.23
N LEU A 33 4.10 -1.59 0.61
CA LEU A 33 2.89 -0.81 0.34
C LEU A 33 2.68 -0.62 -1.14
N CYS A 34 1.46 -0.89 -1.60
CA CYS A 34 1.02 -0.56 -2.95
C CYS A 34 -0.28 0.22 -2.86
N ILE A 35 -0.39 1.32 -3.61
CA ILE A 35 -1.59 2.16 -3.63
C ILE A 35 -2.03 2.28 -5.09
N SER A 36 -3.28 1.90 -5.38
CA SER A 36 -3.83 2.06 -6.73
C SER A 36 -3.97 3.54 -7.10
N GLY A 37 -4.08 3.83 -8.39
CA GLY A 37 -4.31 5.22 -8.83
C GLY A 37 -5.56 5.81 -8.19
N GLU A 38 -6.64 5.04 -8.13
CA GLU A 38 -7.87 5.44 -7.47
C GLU A 38 -7.66 5.60 -5.96
N GLY A 39 -6.82 4.75 -5.36
CA GLY A 39 -6.47 4.85 -3.94
C GLY A 39 -5.72 6.14 -3.62
N GLN A 40 -4.84 6.58 -4.52
CA GLN A 40 -4.15 7.86 -4.35
C GLN A 40 -5.13 9.03 -4.36
N ALA A 41 -6.12 9.00 -5.25
CA ALA A 41 -7.14 10.04 -5.31
C ALA A 41 -7.98 10.08 -4.02
N ILE A 42 -8.37 8.93 -3.49
CA ILE A 42 -9.14 8.86 -2.25
C ILE A 42 -8.31 9.32 -1.05
N LEU A 43 -7.02 9.00 -1.00
CA LEU A 43 -6.13 9.49 0.06
C LEU A 43 -6.06 11.01 0.05
N HIS A 44 -5.96 11.62 -1.13
CA HIS A 44 -5.97 13.07 -1.24
C HIS A 44 -7.30 13.66 -0.78
N ASP A 45 -8.43 13.09 -1.25
CA ASP A 45 -9.76 13.62 -0.96
C ASP A 45 -10.16 13.44 0.49
N GLU A 46 -9.88 12.29 1.09
CA GLU A 46 -10.34 11.96 2.44
C GLU A 46 -9.34 12.29 3.54
N ALA A 47 -8.05 12.24 3.24
CA ALA A 47 -7.00 12.44 4.23
C ALA A 47 -6.07 13.62 3.95
N GLY A 48 -6.25 14.30 2.84
CA GLY A 48 -5.43 15.44 2.45
C GLY A 48 -3.99 15.07 2.10
N LEU A 49 -3.71 13.80 1.86
CA LEU A 49 -2.37 13.33 1.54
C LEU A 49 -2.19 13.27 0.02
N LEU A 50 -1.40 14.19 -0.51
CA LEU A 50 -1.10 14.25 -1.94
C LEU A 50 0.20 13.51 -2.22
N LEU A 51 0.11 12.46 -3.03
CA LEU A 51 1.25 11.66 -3.45
C LEU A 51 1.48 11.89 -4.94
N LYS A 52 2.61 12.48 -5.30
CA LYS A 52 2.96 12.83 -6.67
C LYS A 52 4.37 12.44 -7.00
N GLY A 53 4.60 12.20 -8.29
CA GLY A 53 5.94 12.01 -8.81
C GLY A 53 6.26 10.54 -9.03
N SER A 54 7.56 10.25 -9.04
CA SER A 54 8.05 8.90 -9.26
C SER A 54 7.76 8.00 -8.05
N GLU A 55 8.00 6.71 -8.23
CA GLU A 55 7.94 5.74 -7.15
C GLU A 55 8.81 6.18 -5.96
N THR A 56 10.00 6.69 -6.23
CA THR A 56 10.92 7.19 -5.20
C THR A 56 10.37 8.43 -4.49
N ASP A 57 9.75 9.36 -5.24
CA ASP A 57 9.16 10.57 -4.64
C ASP A 57 8.04 10.21 -3.67
N ILE A 58 7.20 9.28 -4.06
CA ILE A 58 6.09 8.80 -3.22
C ILE A 58 6.63 8.05 -2.01
N GLN A 59 7.65 7.22 -2.20
CA GLN A 59 8.35 6.52 -1.12
C GLN A 59 8.83 7.51 -0.05
N ASN A 60 9.51 8.55 -0.46
CA ASN A 60 10.06 9.55 0.46
C ASN A 60 8.96 10.34 1.18
N ALA A 61 7.90 10.70 0.48
CA ALA A 61 6.76 11.40 1.09
C ALA A 61 6.08 10.54 2.15
N LEU A 62 5.89 9.26 1.88
CA LEU A 62 5.28 8.33 2.82
C LEU A 62 6.15 8.09 4.05
N GLU A 63 7.46 7.94 3.86
CA GLU A 63 8.38 7.77 4.98
C GLU A 63 8.32 8.96 5.94
N ARG A 64 8.27 10.17 5.39
CA ARG A 64 8.15 11.39 6.22
C ARG A 64 6.81 11.46 6.92
N HIS A 65 5.73 11.16 6.22
CA HIS A 65 4.38 11.24 6.78
C HIS A 65 4.18 10.21 7.91
N LEU A 66 4.68 9.00 7.72
CA LEU A 66 4.49 7.90 8.66
C LEU A 66 5.61 7.78 9.67
N LYS A 67 6.67 8.59 9.55
CA LYS A 67 7.85 8.56 10.42
C LYS A 67 8.50 7.18 10.44
N ALA A 68 8.60 6.55 9.29
CA ALA A 68 9.20 5.23 9.15
C ALA A 68 10.73 5.33 9.22
N ARG A 69 11.35 4.29 9.77
CA ARG A 69 12.79 4.14 9.74
C ARG A 69 13.24 3.68 8.35
N GLU A 70 14.52 3.89 8.04
CA GLU A 70 15.08 3.45 6.77
C GLU A 70 14.85 1.95 6.58
N GLY A 71 14.33 1.59 5.42
CA GLY A 71 14.07 0.19 5.07
C GLY A 71 12.81 -0.42 5.67
N GLN A 72 12.12 0.31 6.56
CA GLN A 72 10.92 -0.21 7.21
C GLN A 72 9.71 -0.20 6.29
N LEU A 73 9.57 0.84 5.45
CA LEU A 73 8.47 0.98 4.51
C LEU A 73 9.02 0.99 3.09
N ARG A 74 8.45 0.15 2.22
CA ARG A 74 8.80 0.13 0.80
C ARG A 74 7.54 0.25 -0.02
N TYR A 75 7.45 1.33 -0.79
CA TYR A 75 6.34 1.60 -1.69
C TYR A 75 6.66 1.11 -3.10
N PHE A 76 5.68 0.45 -3.72
CA PHE A 76 5.78 0.02 -5.11
C PHE A 76 4.58 0.55 -5.88
N ASP A 77 4.84 1.09 -7.08
CA ASP A 77 3.78 1.50 -8.00
C ASP A 77 2.98 0.26 -8.41
N GLU A 78 1.67 0.41 -8.62
CA GLU A 78 0.81 -0.72 -9.00
C GLU A 78 1.21 -1.34 -10.35
N GLU A 79 1.93 -0.59 -11.19
CA GLU A 79 2.43 -1.06 -12.48
C GLU A 79 3.81 -1.74 -12.35
N ASN A 80 4.41 -1.77 -11.18
CA ASN A 80 5.73 -2.36 -10.97
C ASN A 80 5.62 -3.87 -10.77
N LEU A 81 5.62 -4.61 -11.88
CA LEU A 81 5.53 -6.06 -11.87
C LEU A 81 6.83 -6.75 -11.44
N TYR A 82 7.91 -5.98 -11.28
CA TYR A 82 9.20 -6.50 -10.78
C TYR A 82 9.35 -6.35 -9.26
N ALA A 83 8.34 -5.80 -8.59
CA ALA A 83 8.38 -5.66 -7.13
C ALA A 83 8.43 -7.04 -6.46
N PRO A 84 9.09 -7.16 -5.30
CA PRO A 84 9.17 -8.45 -4.58
C PRO A 84 7.81 -9.08 -4.33
N ILE A 85 6.79 -8.26 -4.07
CA ILE A 85 5.44 -8.74 -3.76
C ILE A 85 4.66 -9.25 -4.97
N ALA A 86 5.18 -9.06 -6.20
CA ALA A 86 4.56 -9.61 -7.41
C ALA A 86 4.70 -11.14 -7.47
N SER A 87 5.67 -11.71 -6.75
CA SER A 87 5.89 -13.14 -6.69
C SER A 87 5.18 -13.75 -5.48
N GLY A 88 4.47 -14.85 -5.70
CA GLY A 88 3.87 -15.61 -4.60
C GLY A 88 4.88 -16.24 -3.65
N SER A 89 6.17 -16.21 -4.01
CA SER A 89 7.24 -16.72 -3.15
C SER A 89 7.82 -15.65 -2.22
N SER A 90 7.32 -14.41 -2.28
CA SER A 90 7.75 -13.36 -1.36
C SER A 90 7.49 -13.76 0.09
N ASN A 91 8.46 -13.43 0.95
CA ASN A 91 8.40 -13.82 2.35
C ASN A 91 7.66 -12.75 3.18
N VAL A 92 6.34 -12.75 3.10
CA VAL A 92 5.49 -11.85 3.89
C VAL A 92 4.59 -12.67 4.80
N ASP A 93 4.29 -12.13 5.98
CA ASP A 93 3.49 -12.82 6.99
C ASP A 93 1.99 -12.70 6.71
N ALA A 94 1.55 -11.57 6.16
CA ALA A 94 0.14 -11.35 5.85
C ALA A 94 0.00 -10.23 4.83
N MET A 95 -1.14 -10.21 4.14
CA MET A 95 -1.53 -9.14 3.24
C MET A 95 -2.88 -8.56 3.69
N VAL A 96 -2.98 -7.24 3.67
CA VAL A 96 -4.21 -6.52 4.01
C VAL A 96 -4.55 -5.55 2.88
N VAL A 97 -5.78 -5.59 2.42
CA VAL A 97 -6.29 -4.62 1.43
C VAL A 97 -7.28 -3.72 2.15
N ILE A 98 -6.91 -2.45 2.36
CA ILE A 98 -7.70 -1.52 3.17
C ILE A 98 -7.54 -0.06 2.71
N PRO A 99 -8.56 0.62 2.23
CA PRO A 99 -9.87 0.04 1.89
C PRO A 99 -9.80 -0.82 0.64
N CYS A 100 -10.76 -1.73 0.47
CA CYS A 100 -10.83 -2.61 -0.69
C CYS A 100 -12.04 -2.21 -1.55
N SER A 101 -11.79 -1.79 -2.80
CA SER A 101 -12.86 -1.48 -3.72
C SER A 101 -13.59 -2.76 -4.16
N MET A 102 -14.82 -2.61 -4.64
CA MET A 102 -15.58 -3.77 -5.13
C MET A 102 -14.87 -4.42 -6.32
N MET A 103 -14.26 -3.63 -7.19
CA MET A 103 -13.51 -4.15 -8.33
C MET A 103 -12.29 -4.95 -7.86
N ALA A 104 -11.53 -4.43 -6.88
CA ALA A 104 -10.38 -5.13 -6.33
C ALA A 104 -10.81 -6.45 -5.65
N LEU A 105 -11.89 -6.40 -4.88
CA LEU A 105 -12.42 -7.59 -4.22
C LEU A 105 -12.85 -8.65 -5.25
N ALA A 106 -13.54 -8.24 -6.30
CA ALA A 106 -13.96 -9.15 -7.35
C ALA A 106 -12.76 -9.76 -8.09
N SER A 107 -11.73 -8.96 -8.36
CA SER A 107 -10.51 -9.45 -9.02
C SER A 107 -9.79 -10.47 -8.15
N ILE A 108 -9.64 -10.19 -6.86
CA ILE A 108 -8.98 -11.11 -5.92
C ILE A 108 -9.79 -12.41 -5.81
N ALA A 109 -11.10 -12.29 -5.62
CA ALA A 109 -11.97 -13.46 -5.45
C ALA A 109 -12.02 -14.35 -6.70
N ASN A 110 -11.85 -13.78 -7.90
CA ASN A 110 -11.91 -14.51 -9.16
C ASN A 110 -10.53 -14.80 -9.75
N GLY A 111 -9.46 -14.39 -9.08
CA GLY A 111 -8.09 -14.66 -9.53
C GLY A 111 -7.64 -13.85 -10.74
N PHE A 112 -8.30 -12.72 -11.03
CA PHE A 112 -7.87 -11.83 -12.10
C PHE A 112 -6.78 -10.89 -11.60
N GLY A 113 -5.77 -10.62 -12.44
CA GLY A 113 -4.71 -9.68 -12.11
C GLY A 113 -4.35 -8.83 -13.30
N SER A 114 -4.47 -7.51 -13.18
CA SER A 114 -4.06 -6.55 -14.20
C SER A 114 -2.99 -5.59 -13.73
N ASN A 115 -2.68 -5.61 -12.45
CA ASN A 115 -1.63 -4.79 -11.85
C ASN A 115 -1.05 -5.51 -10.64
N LEU A 116 -0.19 -4.83 -9.84
CA LEU A 116 0.51 -5.44 -8.72
C LEU A 116 -0.45 -5.93 -7.62
N ILE A 117 -1.54 -5.22 -7.42
CA ILE A 117 -2.52 -5.60 -6.41
C ILE A 117 -3.30 -6.84 -6.86
#